data_2636e697ee4aa5e9f3602cef0a27e0db
#
_entry.id   2636e697ee4aa5e9f3602cef0a27e0db
#
_cell.length_a   1.000
_cell.length_b   1.000
_cell.length_c   1.000
_cell.angle_alpha   90.00
_cell.angle_beta   90.00
_cell.angle_gamma   90.00
#
_symmetry.space_group_name_H-M   'P 1'
#
loop_
_entity.id
_entity.type
_entity.pdbx_description
1 polymer ?
#
loop_
_entity_poly.entity_id
_entity_poly.type
_entity_poly.pdbx_seq_one_letter_code
_entity_poly.pdbx_strand_id
1 'polypeptide(L)'
;MPELRQDPTTKQWVIIATERAKRPEDFVQQSISLTLPPYKVDCPFCPGNEQMTPPEKMAYRSGGPVNGPGWWVRAVPNKFSALIPEGSLIRKEEDGFFRKMDGVGQHEVIIESPQHNLCIPLMEDKQVEEVVLAYRERYLTLREDPRFSLIIIFKNHGPRAGTSLEHPHSQLVAAPIVPLSIRYRYEKAMGHYDDAGTCVYCDYIRAGLRVRTRLIMETERFLAFHPFASRAPFETWILPKEHEASFGSITVDDSKEFSRVLKAILLKMYRALNNPDYNYIIHTAPIKDEQEEYYHWHLQILPRLVTPAGFELGTGMFINTALPEETAAFIRDFPV
;
A
#
# COMPACT_ATOMS: atom_id res chain seq x y z
N MET A 1 25.86 -19.03 2.03
CA MET A 1 26.30 -18.20 0.88
C MET A 1 25.17 -17.23 0.51
N PRO A 2 25.45 -15.98 0.15
CA PRO A 2 24.44 -15.08 -0.38
C PRO A 2 23.74 -15.68 -1.60
N GLU A 3 22.45 -15.35 -1.77
CA GLU A 3 21.64 -15.82 -2.90
C GLU A 3 21.18 -14.65 -3.76
N LEU A 4 21.12 -14.83 -5.07
CA LEU A 4 20.43 -13.95 -5.99
C LEU A 4 19.06 -14.56 -6.30
N ARG A 5 17.98 -13.86 -5.93
CA ARG A 5 16.61 -14.30 -6.22
C ARG A 5 15.95 -13.34 -7.21
N GLN A 6 15.35 -13.88 -8.24
CA GLN A 6 14.62 -13.09 -9.22
C GLN A 6 13.13 -13.03 -8.85
N ASP A 7 12.58 -11.82 -8.80
CA ASP A 7 11.14 -11.61 -8.71
C ASP A 7 10.49 -11.97 -10.05
N PRO A 8 9.61 -12.98 -10.10
CA PRO A 8 8.98 -13.40 -11.34
C PRO A 8 8.09 -12.32 -11.96
N THR A 9 7.51 -11.42 -11.16
CA THR A 9 6.58 -10.38 -11.59
C THR A 9 7.25 -9.16 -12.22
N THR A 10 8.51 -8.90 -11.84
CA THR A 10 9.28 -7.74 -12.30
C THR A 10 10.56 -8.11 -13.04
N LYS A 11 11.00 -9.39 -12.96
CA LYS A 11 12.31 -9.86 -13.41
C LYS A 11 13.51 -9.16 -12.73
N GLN A 12 13.26 -8.35 -11.70
CA GLN A 12 14.32 -7.74 -10.90
C GLN A 12 15.01 -8.77 -10.00
N TRP A 13 16.31 -8.60 -9.83
CA TRP A 13 17.10 -9.44 -8.92
C TRP A 13 17.21 -8.78 -7.54
N VAL A 14 17.14 -9.60 -6.50
CA VAL A 14 17.35 -9.20 -5.11
C VAL A 14 18.46 -10.06 -4.53
N ILE A 15 19.38 -9.45 -3.79
CA ILE A 15 20.41 -10.15 -3.03
C ILE A 15 19.85 -10.52 -1.67
N ILE A 16 19.76 -11.81 -1.36
CA ILE A 16 19.50 -12.30 0.00
C ILE A 16 20.84 -12.55 0.66
N ALA A 17 21.20 -11.64 1.59
CA ALA A 17 22.54 -11.63 2.20
C ALA A 17 22.60 -12.52 3.45
N THR A 18 22.53 -13.84 3.26
CA THR A 18 22.47 -14.83 4.34
C THR A 18 23.66 -14.79 5.30
N GLU A 19 24.84 -14.37 4.87
CA GLU A 19 26.02 -14.23 5.76
C GLU A 19 25.95 -13.00 6.67
N ARG A 20 25.09 -12.04 6.33
CA ARG A 20 24.74 -10.88 7.16
C ARG A 20 23.33 -11.03 7.74
N ALA A 21 22.76 -12.23 7.64
CA ALA A 21 21.39 -12.48 8.05
C ALA A 21 21.22 -12.13 9.53
N LYS A 22 20.28 -11.25 9.76
CA LYS A 22 19.72 -11.00 11.07
C LYS A 22 18.59 -11.98 11.30
N ARG A 23 18.53 -12.52 12.50
CA ARG A 23 17.36 -13.31 12.93
C ARG A 23 16.13 -12.42 12.97
N PRO A 24 14.92 -12.98 12.79
CA PRO A 24 13.68 -12.18 12.88
C PRO A 24 13.61 -11.32 14.15
N GLU A 25 14.06 -11.81 15.27
CA GLU A 25 14.07 -11.12 16.57
C GLU A 25 15.01 -9.90 16.61
N ASP A 26 16.08 -9.90 15.79
CA ASP A 26 17.05 -8.79 15.73
C ASP A 26 16.44 -7.53 15.08
N PHE A 27 15.28 -7.64 14.44
CA PHE A 27 14.56 -6.53 13.85
C PHE A 27 13.52 -5.90 14.78
N VAL A 28 13.30 -6.48 15.95
CA VAL A 28 12.39 -5.91 16.96
C VAL A 28 12.91 -4.54 17.36
N GLN A 29 12.12 -3.52 17.10
CA GLN A 29 12.53 -2.15 17.41
C GLN A 29 12.57 -1.92 18.92
N GLN A 30 13.64 -1.33 19.41
CA GLN A 30 13.65 -0.73 20.74
C GLN A 30 12.82 0.55 20.65
N SER A 31 11.52 0.44 20.85
CA SER A 31 10.66 1.59 20.75
C SER A 31 10.82 2.49 21.96
N ILE A 32 11.03 3.76 21.71
CA ILE A 32 10.48 4.81 22.56
C ILE A 32 8.99 4.83 22.22
N SER A 33 8.16 4.10 22.97
CA SER A 33 6.71 4.18 22.84
C SER A 33 6.29 5.60 23.24
N LEU A 34 6.23 6.49 22.27
CA LEU A 34 5.54 7.76 22.46
C LEU A 34 4.06 7.41 22.58
N THR A 35 3.56 7.47 23.82
CA THR A 35 2.12 7.32 24.08
C THR A 35 1.44 8.58 23.54
N LEU A 36 0.92 8.48 22.32
CA LEU A 36 0.18 9.59 21.72
C LEU A 36 -1.13 9.81 22.46
N PRO A 37 -1.56 11.07 22.66
CA PRO A 37 -2.86 11.34 23.24
C PRO A 37 -3.98 10.98 22.26
N PRO A 38 -5.20 10.64 22.73
CA PRO A 38 -6.32 10.31 21.85
C PRO A 38 -6.84 11.53 21.05
N TYR A 39 -6.44 12.73 21.43
CA TYR A 39 -6.78 14.00 20.79
C TYR A 39 -5.63 14.99 20.90
N LYS A 40 -5.42 15.79 19.86
CA LYS A 40 -4.39 16.85 19.83
C LYS A 40 -5.01 18.13 19.24
N VAL A 41 -4.96 19.22 20.00
CA VAL A 41 -5.67 20.48 19.69
C VAL A 41 -5.21 21.13 18.37
N ASP A 42 -3.95 20.96 18.01
CA ASP A 42 -3.32 21.51 16.82
C ASP A 42 -3.27 20.55 15.63
N CYS A 43 -3.82 19.34 15.79
CA CYS A 43 -3.88 18.36 14.69
C CYS A 43 -5.05 18.64 13.75
N PRO A 44 -4.81 18.86 12.45
CA PRO A 44 -5.87 19.17 11.48
C PRO A 44 -6.85 18.00 11.25
N PHE A 45 -6.50 16.79 11.69
CA PHE A 45 -7.31 15.59 11.51
C PHE A 45 -8.09 15.19 12.78
N CYS A 46 -7.89 15.87 13.90
CA CYS A 46 -8.71 15.64 15.08
C CYS A 46 -10.10 16.28 14.92
N PRO A 47 -11.18 15.63 15.44
CA PRO A 47 -12.52 16.18 15.42
C PRO A 47 -12.60 17.57 16.06
N GLY A 48 -13.35 18.48 15.44
CA GLY A 48 -13.44 19.89 15.82
C GLY A 48 -12.44 20.80 15.08
N ASN A 49 -11.50 20.24 14.35
CA ASN A 49 -10.48 20.96 13.54
C ASN A 49 -10.74 20.84 12.03
N GLU A 50 -11.97 20.49 11.61
CA GLU A 50 -12.30 20.23 10.21
C GLU A 50 -12.00 21.42 9.29
N GLN A 51 -12.12 22.65 9.81
CA GLN A 51 -11.79 23.90 9.11
C GLN A 51 -10.29 24.05 8.80
N MET A 52 -9.41 23.23 9.42
CA MET A 52 -7.97 23.26 9.13
C MET A 52 -7.60 22.45 7.87
N THR A 53 -8.57 21.69 7.34
CA THR A 53 -8.46 20.91 6.10
C THR A 53 -9.31 21.52 4.98
N PRO A 54 -9.04 21.23 3.70
CA PRO A 54 -9.98 21.54 2.64
C PRO A 54 -11.33 20.82 2.87
N PRO A 55 -12.42 21.29 2.20
CA PRO A 55 -13.73 20.65 2.31
C PRO A 55 -13.67 19.14 1.96
N GLU A 56 -14.39 18.36 2.75
CA GLU A 56 -14.42 16.91 2.57
C GLU A 56 -15.05 16.48 1.23
N LYS A 57 -14.51 15.42 0.66
CA LYS A 57 -15.04 14.74 -0.52
C LYS A 57 -16.00 13.62 -0.14
N MET A 58 -15.81 13.05 1.05
CA MET A 58 -16.60 11.96 1.59
C MET A 58 -16.41 11.91 3.12
N ALA A 59 -17.45 11.53 3.84
CA ALA A 59 -17.31 11.14 5.24
C ALA A 59 -18.37 10.11 5.64
N TYR A 60 -17.96 9.09 6.39
CA TYR A 60 -18.87 8.22 7.10
C TYR A 60 -19.18 8.85 8.46
N ARG A 61 -20.49 9.11 8.73
CA ARG A 61 -20.95 9.76 9.95
C ARG A 61 -22.37 9.34 10.32
N SER A 62 -22.69 9.34 11.59
CA SER A 62 -24.05 9.06 12.08
C SER A 62 -24.96 10.30 12.07
N GLY A 63 -24.39 11.49 11.88
CA GLY A 63 -25.09 12.78 11.92
C GLY A 63 -24.10 13.93 11.91
N GLY A 64 -24.60 15.16 12.04
CA GLY A 64 -23.79 16.37 12.00
C GLY A 64 -23.67 16.98 10.60
N PRO A 65 -23.15 18.22 10.51
CA PRO A 65 -23.02 18.93 9.25
C PRO A 65 -21.84 18.40 8.41
N VAL A 66 -21.95 18.60 7.10
CA VAL A 66 -20.82 18.43 6.19
C VAL A 66 -19.68 19.37 6.63
N ASN A 67 -18.44 18.90 6.58
CA ASN A 67 -17.25 19.60 7.10
C ASN A 67 -17.30 19.91 8.61
N GLY A 68 -18.05 19.13 9.37
CA GLY A 68 -18.14 19.21 10.83
C GLY A 68 -17.88 17.88 11.52
N PRO A 69 -17.90 17.84 12.85
CA PRO A 69 -17.61 16.64 13.63
C PRO A 69 -18.68 15.55 13.47
N GLY A 70 -18.44 14.37 14.09
CA GLY A 70 -19.35 13.23 14.08
C GLY A 70 -19.05 12.20 13.00
N TRP A 71 -17.95 12.36 12.29
CA TRP A 71 -17.43 11.39 11.35
C TRP A 71 -16.52 10.35 12.05
N TRP A 72 -16.36 9.18 11.42
CA TRP A 72 -15.38 8.18 11.85
C TRP A 72 -14.41 7.74 10.72
N VAL A 73 -14.73 8.01 9.46
CA VAL A 73 -13.78 8.01 8.31
C VAL A 73 -14.09 9.26 7.49
N ARG A 74 -13.07 9.96 7.05
CA ARG A 74 -13.23 11.20 6.30
C ARG A 74 -12.18 11.33 5.20
N ALA A 75 -12.59 11.62 3.96
CA ALA A 75 -11.69 11.90 2.85
C ALA A 75 -11.70 13.39 2.50
N VAL A 76 -10.52 13.98 2.42
CA VAL A 76 -10.30 15.40 2.10
C VAL A 76 -9.24 15.55 1.02
N PRO A 77 -9.28 16.60 0.19
CA PRO A 77 -8.12 16.93 -0.64
C PRO A 77 -6.88 17.18 0.24
N ASN A 78 -5.72 16.76 -0.24
CA ASN A 78 -4.48 17.08 0.45
C ASN A 78 -4.21 18.59 0.33
N LYS A 79 -4.06 19.28 1.47
CA LYS A 79 -3.78 20.73 1.52
C LYS A 79 -2.48 21.10 0.80
N PHE A 80 -1.52 20.18 0.77
CA PHE A 80 -0.23 20.32 0.09
C PHE A 80 -0.14 19.33 -1.07
N SER A 81 -1.14 19.41 -1.96
CA SER A 81 -1.30 18.47 -3.05
C SER A 81 -0.13 18.51 -4.03
N ALA A 82 0.36 17.34 -4.42
CA ALA A 82 1.37 17.21 -5.48
C ALA A 82 0.78 17.39 -6.88
N LEU A 83 -0.53 17.18 -7.04
CA LEU A 83 -1.30 17.34 -8.26
C LEU A 83 -2.60 18.07 -7.93
N ILE A 84 -3.10 18.89 -8.85
CA ILE A 84 -4.34 19.65 -8.70
C ILE A 84 -5.29 19.33 -9.86
N PRO A 85 -6.63 19.43 -9.66
CA PRO A 85 -7.60 19.08 -10.70
C PRO A 85 -7.65 20.09 -11.86
N GLU A 86 -7.14 21.29 -11.65
CA GLU A 86 -7.11 22.36 -12.64
C GLU A 86 -5.85 22.26 -13.52
N GLY A 87 -5.98 22.67 -14.79
CA GLY A 87 -4.86 22.71 -15.72
C GLY A 87 -5.11 21.95 -17.01
N SER A 88 -4.10 21.87 -17.84
CA SER A 88 -4.12 21.28 -19.17
C SER A 88 -3.21 20.07 -19.29
N LEU A 89 -3.70 18.99 -19.90
CA LEU A 89 -2.89 17.80 -20.23
C LEU A 89 -2.11 17.96 -21.53
N ILE A 90 -2.16 19.14 -22.17
CA ILE A 90 -1.40 19.39 -23.38
C ILE A 90 0.09 19.40 -23.06
N ARG A 91 0.81 18.50 -23.71
CA ARG A 91 2.29 18.46 -23.62
C ARG A 91 2.88 19.63 -24.38
N LYS A 92 3.68 20.43 -23.70
CA LYS A 92 4.43 21.55 -24.26
C LYS A 92 5.88 21.14 -24.42
N GLU A 93 6.49 21.53 -25.52
CA GLU A 93 7.92 21.39 -25.76
C GLU A 93 8.61 22.70 -25.40
N GLU A 94 9.73 22.62 -24.72
CA GLU A 94 10.58 23.74 -24.32
C GLU A 94 11.97 23.49 -24.88
N ASP A 95 12.54 24.52 -25.52
CA ASP A 95 13.85 24.47 -26.17
C ASP A 95 14.04 23.34 -27.19
N GLY A 96 12.96 22.91 -27.85
CA GLY A 96 12.97 21.85 -28.86
C GLY A 96 13.28 20.44 -28.36
N PHE A 97 13.34 20.23 -27.04
CA PHE A 97 13.74 18.94 -26.45
C PHE A 97 13.01 18.61 -25.14
N PHE A 98 12.90 19.55 -24.24
CA PHE A 98 12.30 19.31 -22.92
C PHE A 98 10.77 19.32 -23.01
N ARG A 99 10.13 18.38 -22.30
CA ARG A 99 8.67 18.26 -22.30
C ARG A 99 8.11 18.53 -20.92
N LYS A 100 7.07 19.34 -20.87
CA LYS A 100 6.31 19.63 -19.66
C LYS A 100 4.81 19.64 -19.94
N MET A 101 4.02 19.44 -18.92
CA MET A 101 2.58 19.67 -18.88
C MET A 101 2.18 20.09 -17.46
N ASP A 102 0.96 20.59 -17.30
CA ASP A 102 0.49 20.96 -15.98
C ASP A 102 0.33 19.70 -15.09
N GLY A 103 0.56 19.85 -13.80
CA GLY A 103 0.43 18.76 -12.82
C GLY A 103 -1.03 18.48 -12.47
N VAL A 104 -1.82 18.07 -13.48
CA VAL A 104 -3.24 17.75 -13.30
C VAL A 104 -3.41 16.42 -12.61
N GLY A 105 -4.29 16.34 -11.61
CA GLY A 105 -4.61 15.11 -10.88
C GLY A 105 -5.41 15.37 -9.62
N GLN A 106 -5.61 14.32 -8.83
CA GLN A 106 -6.21 14.41 -7.49
C GLN A 106 -5.25 13.81 -6.47
N HIS A 107 -5.12 14.48 -5.35
CA HIS A 107 -4.39 13.96 -4.21
C HIS A 107 -5.27 14.12 -2.98
N GLU A 108 -5.73 13.01 -2.42
CA GLU A 108 -6.64 12.98 -1.28
C GLU A 108 -5.99 12.31 -0.08
N VAL A 109 -6.43 12.73 1.10
CA VAL A 109 -6.09 12.11 2.39
C VAL A 109 -7.36 11.45 2.93
N ILE A 110 -7.26 10.19 3.33
CA ILE A 110 -8.31 9.44 4.01
C ILE A 110 -7.95 9.35 5.47
N ILE A 111 -8.64 10.10 6.31
CA ILE A 111 -8.48 10.11 7.77
C ILE A 111 -9.23 8.90 8.31
N GLU A 112 -8.50 7.97 8.91
CA GLU A 112 -8.95 6.61 9.18
C GLU A 112 -9.70 6.46 10.52
N SER A 113 -9.60 7.44 11.40
CA SER A 113 -10.23 7.42 12.72
C SER A 113 -10.35 8.84 13.28
N PRO A 114 -11.34 9.13 14.12
CA PRO A 114 -11.36 10.36 14.91
C PRO A 114 -10.33 10.37 16.05
N GLN A 115 -9.79 9.21 16.44
CA GLN A 115 -8.83 9.11 17.53
C GLN A 115 -7.40 9.27 17.01
N HIS A 116 -6.66 10.22 17.60
CA HIS A 116 -5.32 10.58 17.16
C HIS A 116 -4.27 9.48 17.35
N ASN A 117 -4.44 8.65 18.38
CA ASN A 117 -3.48 7.64 18.83
C ASN A 117 -3.76 6.22 18.33
N LEU A 118 -4.78 6.02 17.48
CA LEU A 118 -5.05 4.72 16.91
C LEU A 118 -4.20 4.47 15.65
N CYS A 119 -4.06 3.19 15.31
CA CYS A 119 -3.56 2.74 14.02
C CYS A 119 -4.34 1.49 13.62
N ILE A 120 -4.32 1.12 12.33
CA ILE A 120 -5.12 0.00 11.79
C ILE A 120 -5.04 -1.27 12.65
N PRO A 121 -3.85 -1.72 13.12
CA PRO A 121 -3.74 -2.88 14.01
C PRO A 121 -4.62 -2.81 15.26
N LEU A 122 -4.85 -1.61 15.80
CA LEU A 122 -5.53 -1.39 17.08
C LEU A 122 -6.98 -0.92 16.95
N MET A 123 -7.44 -0.68 15.71
CA MET A 123 -8.83 -0.29 15.43
C MET A 123 -9.76 -1.49 15.57
N GLU A 124 -11.05 -1.23 15.83
CA GLU A 124 -12.10 -2.25 15.72
C GLU A 124 -12.23 -2.75 14.28
N ASP A 125 -12.65 -4.02 14.10
CA ASP A 125 -12.78 -4.64 12.77
C ASP A 125 -13.69 -3.81 11.84
N LYS A 126 -14.80 -3.30 12.38
CA LYS A 126 -15.74 -2.46 11.64
C LYS A 126 -15.10 -1.16 11.16
N GLN A 127 -14.23 -0.55 11.95
CA GLN A 127 -13.51 0.66 11.57
C GLN A 127 -12.55 0.38 10.39
N VAL A 128 -11.81 -0.73 10.43
CA VAL A 128 -10.91 -1.10 9.33
C VAL A 128 -11.69 -1.46 8.06
N GLU A 129 -12.84 -2.15 8.20
CA GLU A 129 -13.74 -2.41 7.07
C GLU A 129 -14.16 -1.10 6.38
N GLU A 130 -14.56 -0.12 7.14
CA GLU A 130 -15.01 1.18 6.60
C GLU A 130 -13.86 2.00 6.01
N VAL A 131 -12.65 1.88 6.52
CA VAL A 131 -11.46 2.46 5.87
C VAL A 131 -11.24 1.84 4.48
N VAL A 132 -11.35 0.52 4.35
CA VAL A 132 -11.21 -0.18 3.05
C VAL A 132 -12.37 0.17 2.11
N LEU A 133 -13.59 0.28 2.63
CA LEU A 133 -14.74 0.75 1.85
C LEU A 133 -14.56 2.20 1.35
N ALA A 134 -13.95 3.05 2.16
CA ALA A 134 -13.59 4.41 1.76
C ALA A 134 -12.55 4.41 0.62
N TYR A 135 -11.55 3.52 0.65
CA TYR A 135 -10.61 3.35 -0.46
C TYR A 135 -11.34 2.98 -1.74
N ARG A 136 -12.23 1.99 -1.66
CA ARG A 136 -13.05 1.54 -2.79
C ARG A 136 -13.91 2.67 -3.35
N GLU A 137 -14.66 3.37 -2.50
CA GLU A 137 -15.56 4.45 -2.91
C GLU A 137 -14.80 5.59 -3.59
N ARG A 138 -13.66 6.01 -3.02
CA ARG A 138 -12.84 7.07 -3.62
C ARG A 138 -12.20 6.63 -4.92
N TYR A 139 -11.70 5.38 -5.00
CA TYR A 139 -11.18 4.80 -6.23
C TYR A 139 -12.24 4.83 -7.33
N LEU A 140 -13.44 4.29 -7.06
CA LEU A 140 -14.53 4.23 -8.00
C LEU A 140 -14.99 5.62 -8.47
N THR A 141 -15.01 6.61 -7.56
CA THR A 141 -15.37 7.98 -7.92
C THR A 141 -14.32 8.61 -8.84
N LEU A 142 -13.04 8.43 -8.54
CA LEU A 142 -11.97 9.11 -9.28
C LEU A 142 -11.68 8.45 -10.63
N ARG A 143 -11.93 7.16 -10.80
CA ARG A 143 -11.76 6.49 -12.10
C ARG A 143 -12.72 6.99 -13.18
N GLU A 144 -13.82 7.63 -12.79
CA GLU A 144 -14.78 8.20 -13.74
C GLU A 144 -14.24 9.45 -14.46
N ASP A 145 -13.18 10.08 -13.94
CA ASP A 145 -12.55 11.21 -14.62
C ASP A 145 -11.62 10.70 -15.74
N PRO A 146 -11.96 10.94 -17.02
CA PRO A 146 -11.21 10.41 -18.17
C PRO A 146 -9.80 10.96 -18.30
N ARG A 147 -9.45 11.98 -17.51
CA ARG A 147 -8.11 12.56 -17.49
C ARG A 147 -7.12 11.68 -16.73
N PHE A 148 -7.60 10.79 -15.86
CA PHE A 148 -6.71 9.95 -15.05
C PHE A 148 -6.43 8.62 -15.76
N SER A 149 -5.19 8.17 -15.62
CA SER A 149 -4.72 6.90 -16.17
C SER A 149 -4.39 5.89 -15.07
N LEU A 150 -4.14 6.36 -13.85
CA LEU A 150 -3.71 5.55 -12.73
C LEU A 150 -4.22 6.13 -11.42
N ILE A 151 -4.66 5.26 -10.51
CA ILE A 151 -4.99 5.60 -9.13
C ILE A 151 -4.13 4.73 -8.22
N ILE A 152 -3.41 5.35 -7.28
CA ILE A 152 -2.61 4.65 -6.27
C ILE A 152 -3.12 5.02 -4.88
N ILE A 153 -3.38 4.00 -4.07
CA ILE A 153 -3.69 4.13 -2.65
C ILE A 153 -2.48 3.68 -1.86
N PHE A 154 -2.06 4.46 -0.89
CA PHE A 154 -0.91 4.14 -0.07
C PHE A 154 -1.03 4.69 1.35
N LYS A 155 -0.30 4.10 2.27
CA LYS A 155 -0.17 4.57 3.64
C LYS A 155 1.30 4.70 4.02
N ASN A 156 1.59 5.75 4.76
CA ASN A 156 2.85 5.94 5.46
C ASN A 156 2.58 5.89 6.96
N HIS A 157 3.12 4.91 7.65
CA HIS A 157 3.02 4.78 9.11
C HIS A 157 4.39 4.97 9.74
N GLY A 158 4.51 5.96 10.61
CA GLY A 158 5.74 6.29 11.32
C GLY A 158 6.71 7.18 10.51
N PRO A 159 7.64 7.85 11.22
CA PRO A 159 8.53 8.86 10.63
C PRO A 159 9.49 8.29 9.57
N ARG A 160 10.00 7.06 9.74
CA ARG A 160 10.87 6.41 8.74
C ARG A 160 10.13 6.05 7.45
N ALA A 161 8.81 5.96 7.50
CA ALA A 161 7.97 5.76 6.33
C ALA A 161 7.58 7.06 5.62
N GLY A 162 8.01 8.22 6.16
CA GLY A 162 7.76 9.52 5.55
C GLY A 162 6.41 10.13 5.92
N THR A 163 5.78 9.69 7.04
CA THR A 163 4.58 10.36 7.51
C THR A 163 4.92 11.72 8.12
N SER A 164 4.12 12.74 7.79
CA SER A 164 4.25 14.10 8.34
C SER A 164 3.32 14.35 9.52
N LEU A 165 2.28 13.55 9.70
CA LEU A 165 1.30 13.65 10.77
C LEU A 165 1.09 12.28 11.42
N GLU A 166 1.12 12.25 12.76
CA GLU A 166 0.96 11.01 13.54
C GLU A 166 -0.47 10.46 13.50
N HIS A 167 -1.46 11.36 13.35
CA HIS A 167 -2.87 10.97 13.23
C HIS A 167 -3.07 9.95 12.07
N PRO A 168 -3.77 8.82 12.30
CA PRO A 168 -3.84 7.74 11.33
C PRO A 168 -4.54 8.18 10.03
N HIS A 169 -3.82 8.09 8.95
CA HIS A 169 -4.33 8.43 7.62
C HIS A 169 -3.66 7.63 6.53
N SER A 170 -4.34 7.50 5.42
CA SER A 170 -3.83 7.02 4.14
C SER A 170 -3.98 8.09 3.08
N GLN A 171 -3.43 7.85 1.92
CA GLN A 171 -3.47 8.79 0.82
C GLN A 171 -3.86 8.09 -0.47
N LEU A 172 -4.47 8.85 -1.36
CA LEU A 172 -4.83 8.42 -2.69
C LEU A 172 -4.39 9.49 -3.69
N VAL A 173 -3.71 9.03 -4.76
CA VAL A 173 -3.29 9.90 -5.86
C VAL A 173 -3.83 9.34 -7.17
N ALA A 174 -4.60 10.17 -7.89
CA ALA A 174 -5.02 9.92 -9.26
C ALA A 174 -4.18 10.78 -10.22
N ALA A 175 -3.53 10.13 -11.18
CA ALA A 175 -2.56 10.76 -12.07
C ALA A 175 -2.92 10.53 -13.55
N PRO A 176 -2.60 11.49 -14.45
CA PRO A 176 -2.90 11.38 -15.88
C PRO A 176 -1.87 10.53 -16.65
N ILE A 177 -0.82 10.10 -15.97
CA ILE A 177 0.25 9.29 -16.56
C ILE A 177 0.47 8.02 -15.74
N VAL A 178 0.88 6.96 -16.42
CA VAL A 178 1.38 5.73 -15.78
C VAL A 178 2.89 5.86 -15.60
N PRO A 179 3.42 5.89 -14.36
CA PRO A 179 4.86 5.95 -14.10
C PRO A 179 5.63 4.78 -14.71
N LEU A 180 6.88 5.02 -15.09
CA LEU A 180 7.71 4.01 -15.77
C LEU A 180 7.83 2.71 -14.99
N SER A 181 7.98 2.77 -13.66
CA SER A 181 8.08 1.58 -12.82
C SER A 181 6.83 0.69 -12.84
N ILE A 182 5.64 1.31 -12.93
CA ILE A 182 4.36 0.59 -13.03
C ILE A 182 4.21 0.02 -14.44
N ARG A 183 4.52 0.83 -15.46
CA ARG A 183 4.51 0.39 -16.86
C ARG A 183 5.42 -0.81 -17.07
N TYR A 184 6.62 -0.79 -16.51
CA TYR A 184 7.57 -1.88 -16.59
C TYR A 184 7.02 -3.19 -16.00
N ARG A 185 6.40 -3.13 -14.80
CA ARG A 185 5.75 -4.31 -14.20
C ARG A 185 4.65 -4.87 -15.08
N TYR A 186 3.87 -3.98 -15.65
CA TYR A 186 2.77 -4.31 -16.54
C TYR A 186 3.27 -5.02 -17.81
N GLU A 187 4.31 -4.48 -18.44
CA GLU A 187 4.97 -5.10 -19.62
C GLU A 187 5.55 -6.48 -19.28
N LYS A 188 6.13 -6.67 -18.08
CA LYS A 188 6.64 -7.98 -17.67
C LYS A 188 5.52 -8.99 -17.42
N ALA A 189 4.41 -8.56 -16.85
CA ALA A 189 3.25 -9.42 -16.66
C ALA A 189 2.64 -9.83 -18.00
N MET A 190 2.50 -8.90 -18.94
CA MET A 190 2.03 -9.17 -20.31
C MET A 190 2.95 -10.17 -21.03
N GLY A 191 4.28 -9.94 -21.00
CA GLY A 191 5.23 -10.88 -21.63
C GLY A 191 5.18 -12.28 -21.01
N HIS A 192 4.95 -12.41 -19.70
CA HIS A 192 4.73 -13.72 -19.09
C HIS A 192 3.44 -14.38 -19.62
N TYR A 193 2.39 -13.61 -19.78
CA TYR A 193 1.11 -14.11 -20.31
C TYR A 193 1.26 -14.57 -21.77
N ASP A 194 1.98 -13.81 -22.58
CA ASP A 194 2.28 -14.18 -23.99
C ASP A 194 3.05 -15.50 -24.07
N ASP A 195 4.00 -15.72 -23.14
CA ASP A 195 4.84 -16.92 -23.12
C ASP A 195 4.15 -18.14 -22.50
N ALA A 196 3.35 -17.95 -21.44
CA ALA A 196 2.82 -19.03 -20.59
C ALA A 196 1.29 -19.21 -20.69
N GLY A 197 0.55 -18.25 -21.27
CA GLY A 197 -0.91 -18.27 -21.35
C GLY A 197 -1.61 -18.07 -19.99
N THR A 198 -0.89 -17.57 -18.99
CA THR A 198 -1.42 -17.38 -17.63
C THR A 198 -0.83 -16.13 -16.97
N CYS A 199 -1.60 -15.53 -16.04
CA CYS A 199 -1.12 -14.41 -15.24
C CYS A 199 0.03 -14.82 -14.31
N VAL A 200 1.14 -14.07 -14.32
CA VAL A 200 2.32 -14.32 -13.48
C VAL A 200 2.00 -14.31 -11.98
N TYR A 201 1.07 -13.48 -11.55
CA TYR A 201 0.65 -13.43 -10.14
C TYR A 201 -0.19 -14.66 -9.77
N CYS A 202 -1.08 -15.12 -10.66
CA CYS A 202 -1.83 -16.36 -10.45
C CYS A 202 -0.89 -17.57 -10.36
N ASP A 203 0.15 -17.63 -11.21
CA ASP A 203 1.20 -18.65 -11.11
C ASP A 203 1.96 -18.55 -9.78
N TYR A 204 2.23 -17.34 -9.34
CA TYR A 204 2.91 -17.09 -8.07
C TYR A 204 2.06 -17.55 -6.88
N ILE A 205 0.74 -17.28 -6.89
CA ILE A 205 -0.22 -17.78 -5.89
C ILE A 205 -0.22 -19.31 -5.88
N ARG A 206 -0.35 -19.96 -7.05
CA ARG A 206 -0.33 -21.42 -7.17
C ARG A 206 0.96 -22.05 -6.63
N ALA A 207 2.10 -21.44 -6.96
CA ALA A 207 3.39 -21.88 -6.45
C ALA A 207 3.51 -21.67 -4.93
N GLY A 208 3.05 -20.53 -4.42
CA GLY A 208 3.03 -20.21 -2.99
C GLY A 208 2.18 -21.17 -2.17
N LEU A 209 0.99 -21.51 -2.67
CA LEU A 209 0.08 -22.47 -2.01
C LEU A 209 0.65 -23.90 -2.00
N ARG A 210 1.39 -24.29 -3.04
CA ARG A 210 2.06 -25.61 -3.09
C ARG A 210 3.23 -25.71 -2.11
N VAL A 211 4.07 -24.69 -2.05
CA VAL A 211 5.30 -24.68 -1.22
C VAL A 211 5.03 -24.31 0.23
N ARG A 212 4.16 -23.34 0.49
CA ARG A 212 3.67 -22.84 1.79
C ARG A 212 4.74 -22.27 2.75
N THR A 213 6.03 -22.37 2.46
CA THR A 213 7.12 -21.92 3.39
C THR A 213 7.06 -20.43 3.70
N ARG A 214 6.60 -19.61 2.74
CA ARG A 214 6.48 -18.15 2.89
C ARG A 214 5.06 -17.67 3.13
N LEU A 215 4.10 -18.62 3.25
CA LEU A 215 2.71 -18.32 3.55
C LEU A 215 2.55 -17.88 5.00
N ILE A 216 1.86 -16.77 5.23
CA ILE A 216 1.53 -16.23 6.57
C ILE A 216 0.08 -16.53 6.91
N MET A 217 -0.82 -16.22 5.98
CA MET A 217 -2.27 -16.38 6.18
C MET A 217 -2.93 -16.73 4.87
N GLU A 218 -3.93 -17.61 4.96
CA GLU A 218 -4.83 -17.98 3.86
C GLU A 218 -6.26 -17.89 4.37
N THR A 219 -7.11 -17.22 3.61
CA THR A 219 -8.55 -17.17 3.84
C THR A 219 -9.29 -17.74 2.62
N GLU A 220 -10.60 -17.62 2.57
CA GLU A 220 -11.37 -18.07 1.42
C GLU A 220 -10.96 -17.31 0.15
N ARG A 221 -10.82 -15.99 0.23
CA ARG A 221 -10.60 -15.11 -0.92
C ARG A 221 -9.20 -14.52 -1.02
N PHE A 222 -8.44 -14.44 0.07
CA PHE A 222 -7.15 -13.75 0.11
C PHE A 222 -6.01 -14.63 0.57
N LEU A 223 -4.82 -14.27 0.12
CA LEU A 223 -3.56 -14.87 0.49
C LEU A 223 -2.59 -13.81 0.96
N ALA A 224 -1.93 -14.02 2.11
CA ALA A 224 -0.85 -13.16 2.60
C ALA A 224 0.45 -13.97 2.74
N PHE A 225 1.54 -13.49 2.13
CA PHE A 225 2.82 -14.17 2.13
C PHE A 225 4.00 -13.21 1.97
N HIS A 226 5.20 -13.67 2.30
CA HIS A 226 6.43 -12.97 1.93
C HIS A 226 6.87 -13.37 0.51
N PRO A 227 7.18 -12.39 -0.38
CA PRO A 227 7.68 -12.69 -1.71
C PRO A 227 8.98 -13.48 -1.68
N PHE A 228 9.21 -14.35 -2.69
CA PHE A 228 10.44 -15.13 -2.83
C PHE A 228 11.69 -14.22 -2.90
N ALA A 229 11.58 -13.14 -3.65
CA ALA A 229 12.61 -12.11 -3.80
C ALA A 229 12.19 -10.84 -3.05
N SER A 230 11.89 -10.95 -1.74
CA SER A 230 11.55 -9.81 -0.89
C SER A 230 12.66 -8.76 -0.89
N ARG A 231 12.33 -7.52 -1.20
CA ARG A 231 13.29 -6.40 -1.27
C ARG A 231 13.74 -5.89 0.09
N ALA A 232 12.93 -6.15 1.11
CA ALA A 232 13.16 -5.71 2.47
C ALA A 232 12.75 -6.81 3.46
N PRO A 233 13.34 -6.85 4.67
CA PRO A 233 12.87 -7.73 5.74
C PRO A 233 11.38 -7.55 6.00
N PHE A 234 10.65 -8.66 6.13
CA PHE A 234 9.20 -8.70 6.39
C PHE A 234 8.31 -8.07 5.30
N GLU A 235 8.82 -7.82 4.11
CA GLU A 235 7.97 -7.44 2.99
C GLU A 235 6.84 -8.46 2.84
N THR A 236 5.59 -7.98 2.84
CA THR A 236 4.40 -8.84 2.77
C THR A 236 3.48 -8.39 1.65
N TRP A 237 2.99 -9.36 0.89
CA TRP A 237 1.96 -9.14 -0.11
C TRP A 237 0.64 -9.76 0.34
N ILE A 238 -0.45 -9.05 0.08
CA ILE A 238 -1.82 -9.55 0.23
C ILE A 238 -2.47 -9.49 -1.15
N LEU A 239 -2.93 -10.64 -1.66
CA LEU A 239 -3.56 -10.76 -2.98
C LEU A 239 -4.92 -11.46 -2.87
N PRO A 240 -5.90 -11.12 -3.72
CA PRO A 240 -7.04 -12.01 -3.94
C PRO A 240 -6.55 -13.31 -4.57
N LYS A 241 -7.20 -14.43 -4.25
CA LYS A 241 -6.88 -15.76 -4.82
C LYS A 241 -7.44 -15.91 -6.23
N GLU A 242 -8.59 -15.30 -6.48
CA GLU A 242 -9.17 -15.20 -7.81
C GLU A 242 -8.53 -14.05 -8.59
N HIS A 243 -8.45 -14.23 -9.90
CA HIS A 243 -7.81 -13.25 -10.77
C HIS A 243 -8.62 -11.96 -10.84
N GLU A 244 -8.01 -10.85 -10.45
CA GLU A 244 -8.56 -9.49 -10.58
C GLU A 244 -7.43 -8.51 -10.92
N ALA A 245 -7.52 -7.83 -12.07
CA ALA A 245 -6.49 -6.89 -12.50
C ALA A 245 -6.51 -5.59 -11.69
N SER A 246 -7.68 -5.14 -11.26
CA SER A 246 -7.89 -3.85 -10.62
C SER A 246 -8.45 -3.97 -9.22
N PHE A 247 -7.94 -3.13 -8.30
CA PHE A 247 -8.57 -2.90 -6.98
C PHE A 247 -9.99 -2.35 -7.12
N GLY A 248 -10.30 -1.69 -8.23
CA GLY A 248 -11.65 -1.21 -8.53
C GLY A 248 -12.69 -2.32 -8.67
N SER A 249 -12.27 -3.57 -8.87
CA SER A 249 -13.16 -4.74 -8.97
C SER A 249 -13.57 -5.31 -7.61
N ILE A 250 -12.87 -4.94 -6.53
CA ILE A 250 -13.16 -5.46 -5.19
C ILE A 250 -14.62 -5.22 -4.80
N THR A 251 -15.32 -6.28 -4.40
CA THR A 251 -16.71 -6.18 -3.94
C THR A 251 -16.78 -5.67 -2.50
N VAL A 252 -17.99 -5.36 -2.02
CA VAL A 252 -18.19 -4.98 -0.61
C VAL A 252 -17.84 -6.15 0.32
N ASP A 253 -18.19 -7.38 -0.05
CA ASP A 253 -17.89 -8.55 0.78
C ASP A 253 -16.39 -8.89 0.76
N ASP A 254 -15.73 -8.77 -0.39
CA ASP A 254 -14.27 -8.90 -0.46
C ASP A 254 -13.56 -7.82 0.35
N SER A 255 -14.09 -6.60 0.37
CA SER A 255 -13.54 -5.51 1.19
C SER A 255 -13.57 -5.83 2.68
N LYS A 256 -14.61 -6.54 3.16
CA LYS A 256 -14.70 -7.00 4.56
C LYS A 256 -13.65 -8.06 4.86
N GLU A 257 -13.47 -9.04 3.99
CA GLU A 257 -12.47 -10.08 4.20
C GLU A 257 -11.06 -9.52 4.08
N PHE A 258 -10.80 -8.68 3.06
CA PHE A 258 -9.53 -7.99 2.88
C PHE A 258 -9.15 -7.14 4.09
N SER A 259 -10.11 -6.40 4.68
CA SER A 259 -9.86 -5.59 5.88
C SER A 259 -9.42 -6.41 7.07
N ARG A 260 -10.03 -7.60 7.28
CA ARG A 260 -9.64 -8.54 8.35
C ARG A 260 -8.24 -9.09 8.12
N VAL A 261 -7.91 -9.47 6.89
CA VAL A 261 -6.56 -9.94 6.54
C VAL A 261 -5.53 -8.84 6.75
N LEU A 262 -5.80 -7.63 6.25
CA LEU A 262 -4.92 -6.47 6.42
C LEU A 262 -4.68 -6.16 7.91
N LYS A 263 -5.75 -6.09 8.70
CA LYS A 263 -5.65 -5.85 10.14
C LYS A 263 -4.85 -6.95 10.83
N ALA A 264 -5.13 -8.22 10.55
CA ALA A 264 -4.46 -9.35 11.19
C ALA A 264 -2.95 -9.36 10.89
N ILE A 265 -2.55 -9.12 9.63
CA ILE A 265 -1.14 -9.04 9.25
C ILE A 265 -0.46 -7.86 9.94
N LEU A 266 -1.06 -6.67 9.91
CA LEU A 266 -0.52 -5.49 10.56
C LEU A 266 -0.46 -5.65 12.09
N LEU A 267 -1.43 -6.34 12.72
CA LEU A 267 -1.41 -6.61 14.16
C LEU A 267 -0.28 -7.58 14.54
N LYS A 268 -0.07 -8.63 13.74
CA LYS A 268 1.08 -9.51 13.92
C LYS A 268 2.41 -8.75 13.83
N MET A 269 2.57 -7.92 12.79
CA MET A 269 3.77 -7.06 12.64
C MET A 269 3.91 -6.06 13.80
N TYR A 270 2.81 -5.42 14.20
CA TYR A 270 2.78 -4.47 15.31
C TYR A 270 3.31 -5.08 16.60
N ARG A 271 2.83 -6.28 16.94
CA ARG A 271 3.26 -6.98 18.16
C ARG A 271 4.63 -7.63 18.03
N ALA A 272 4.89 -8.32 16.92
CA ALA A 272 6.12 -9.07 16.70
C ALA A 272 7.35 -8.16 16.52
N LEU A 273 7.20 -6.98 15.92
CA LEU A 273 8.29 -6.05 15.61
C LEU A 273 8.22 -4.75 16.41
N ASN A 274 7.31 -4.69 17.41
CA ASN A 274 7.12 -3.56 18.31
C ASN A 274 6.77 -2.25 17.56
N ASN A 275 5.63 -2.26 16.85
CA ASN A 275 5.10 -1.13 16.08
C ASN A 275 6.11 -0.56 15.06
N PRO A 276 6.51 -1.33 14.06
CA PRO A 276 7.47 -0.86 13.08
C PRO A 276 6.89 0.23 12.18
N ASP A 277 7.72 1.16 11.74
CA ASP A 277 7.37 2.05 10.65
C ASP A 277 7.20 1.24 9.37
N TYR A 278 6.17 1.52 8.56
CA TYR A 278 5.93 0.83 7.29
C TYR A 278 5.26 1.73 6.26
N ASN A 279 5.46 1.41 5.01
CA ASN A 279 4.57 1.83 3.93
C ASN A 279 3.74 0.63 3.50
N TYR A 280 2.49 0.87 3.08
CA TYR A 280 1.83 -0.05 2.18
C TYR A 280 1.31 0.67 0.93
N ILE A 281 1.25 -0.07 -0.16
CA ILE A 281 0.80 0.40 -1.46
C ILE A 281 -0.16 -0.64 -2.05
N ILE A 282 -1.30 -0.19 -2.55
CA ILE A 282 -2.17 -1.02 -3.39
C ILE A 282 -1.72 -0.83 -4.83
N HIS A 283 -1.13 -1.88 -5.39
CA HIS A 283 -0.78 -1.97 -6.80
C HIS A 283 -1.99 -2.44 -7.59
N THR A 284 -2.37 -1.70 -8.59
CA THR A 284 -3.55 -1.95 -9.43
C THR A 284 -3.23 -1.69 -10.90
N ALA A 285 -3.98 -2.30 -11.81
CA ALA A 285 -3.87 -2.00 -13.22
C ALA A 285 -4.16 -0.52 -13.50
N PRO A 286 -3.59 0.07 -14.57
CA PRO A 286 -4.05 1.34 -15.10
C PRO A 286 -5.54 1.29 -15.42
N ILE A 287 -6.25 2.43 -15.32
CA ILE A 287 -7.72 2.48 -15.44
C ILE A 287 -8.22 1.87 -16.77
N LYS A 288 -7.46 2.04 -17.85
CA LYS A 288 -7.85 1.49 -19.16
C LYS A 288 -7.71 -0.03 -19.27
N ASP A 289 -6.93 -0.61 -18.37
CA ASP A 289 -6.48 -2.00 -18.42
C ASP A 289 -7.03 -2.80 -17.22
N GLU A 290 -8.12 -2.34 -16.62
CA GLU A 290 -8.74 -2.96 -15.44
C GLU A 290 -9.33 -4.37 -15.69
N GLN A 291 -9.52 -4.76 -16.96
CA GLN A 291 -10.06 -6.05 -17.38
C GLN A 291 -9.01 -7.01 -17.96
N GLU A 292 -7.74 -6.64 -17.91
CA GLU A 292 -6.67 -7.42 -18.54
C GLU A 292 -6.34 -8.70 -17.76
N GLU A 293 -6.19 -9.81 -18.47
CA GLU A 293 -5.97 -11.13 -17.88
C GLU A 293 -4.54 -11.40 -17.40
N TYR A 294 -3.60 -10.50 -17.69
CA TYR A 294 -2.17 -10.69 -17.38
C TYR A 294 -1.71 -9.93 -16.14
N TYR A 295 -2.49 -9.00 -15.60
CA TYR A 295 -2.15 -8.25 -14.39
C TYR A 295 -3.05 -8.67 -13.22
N HIS A 296 -2.56 -8.45 -11.98
CA HIS A 296 -3.30 -8.81 -10.78
C HIS A 296 -3.03 -7.79 -9.68
N TRP A 297 -4.08 -7.18 -9.11
CA TRP A 297 -3.89 -6.23 -8.05
C TRP A 297 -3.42 -6.89 -6.76
N HIS A 298 -2.61 -6.18 -5.98
CA HIS A 298 -2.14 -6.64 -4.69
C HIS A 298 -1.77 -5.47 -3.78
N LEU A 299 -1.87 -5.71 -2.48
CA LEU A 299 -1.33 -4.80 -1.49
C LEU A 299 0.07 -5.28 -1.10
N GLN A 300 1.06 -4.38 -1.14
CA GLN A 300 2.42 -4.59 -0.70
C GLN A 300 2.69 -3.80 0.57
N ILE A 301 3.12 -4.48 1.64
CA ILE A 301 3.57 -3.87 2.90
C ILE A 301 5.09 -3.89 2.93
N LEU A 302 5.71 -2.76 3.23
CA LEU A 302 7.16 -2.55 3.29
C LEU A 302 7.55 -1.98 4.66
N PRO A 303 7.90 -2.82 5.64
CA PRO A 303 8.44 -2.34 6.90
C PRO A 303 9.78 -1.61 6.70
N ARG A 304 9.96 -0.49 7.38
CA ARG A 304 11.15 0.37 7.29
C ARG A 304 12.20 -0.01 8.34
N LEU A 305 12.61 -1.26 8.32
CA LEU A 305 13.58 -1.84 9.25
C LEU A 305 15.04 -1.62 8.81
N VAL A 306 15.23 -1.36 7.52
CA VAL A 306 16.51 -1.04 6.89
C VAL A 306 16.36 0.19 5.99
N THR A 307 17.45 0.90 5.77
CA THR A 307 17.49 2.06 4.87
C THR A 307 18.25 1.68 3.60
N PRO A 308 17.62 1.78 2.41
CA PRO A 308 18.35 1.60 1.14
C PRO A 308 19.51 2.58 1.04
N ALA A 309 20.68 2.10 0.61
CA ALA A 309 21.90 2.88 0.47
C ALA A 309 22.29 3.07 -1.00
N GLY A 310 23.50 3.58 -1.25
CA GLY A 310 23.91 3.98 -2.59
C GLY A 310 23.84 2.89 -3.65
N PHE A 311 24.12 1.64 -3.29
CA PHE A 311 24.03 0.52 -4.24
C PHE A 311 22.58 0.28 -4.69
N GLU A 312 21.64 0.18 -3.74
CA GLU A 312 20.23 -0.06 -4.04
C GLU A 312 19.62 1.12 -4.82
N LEU A 313 19.97 2.34 -4.42
CA LEU A 313 19.48 3.56 -5.09
C LEU A 313 20.03 3.70 -6.52
N GLY A 314 21.30 3.32 -6.72
CA GLY A 314 21.97 3.45 -8.02
C GLY A 314 21.62 2.33 -9.01
N THR A 315 21.30 1.13 -8.51
CA THR A 315 21.07 -0.05 -9.37
C THR A 315 19.61 -0.52 -9.40
N GLY A 316 18.81 -0.15 -8.40
CA GLY A 316 17.49 -0.75 -8.18
C GLY A 316 17.55 -2.21 -7.67
N MET A 317 18.74 -2.76 -7.41
CA MET A 317 18.93 -4.11 -6.84
C MET A 317 19.01 -4.00 -5.32
N PHE A 318 18.02 -4.53 -4.62
CA PHE A 318 17.93 -4.46 -3.16
C PHE A 318 18.75 -5.57 -2.49
N ILE A 319 19.25 -5.26 -1.27
CA ILE A 319 19.94 -6.21 -0.40
C ILE A 319 19.04 -6.48 0.81
N ASN A 320 18.48 -7.68 0.87
CA ASN A 320 17.69 -8.13 2.01
C ASN A 320 18.55 -8.98 2.95
N THR A 321 18.63 -8.58 4.21
CA THR A 321 19.41 -9.28 5.25
C THR A 321 18.56 -10.28 6.05
N ALA A 322 17.35 -10.62 5.58
CA ALA A 322 16.47 -11.60 6.20
C ALA A 322 15.99 -12.62 5.17
N LEU A 323 15.92 -13.89 5.56
CA LEU A 323 15.32 -14.94 4.75
C LEU A 323 13.79 -14.82 4.78
N PRO A 324 13.12 -14.68 3.63
CA PRO A 324 11.66 -14.57 3.58
C PRO A 324 10.92 -15.75 4.20
N GLU A 325 11.49 -16.95 4.14
CA GLU A 325 10.97 -18.17 4.73
C GLU A 325 10.94 -18.09 6.27
N GLU A 326 12.03 -17.59 6.88
CA GLU A 326 12.16 -17.43 8.34
C GLU A 326 11.28 -16.32 8.86
N THR A 327 11.26 -15.16 8.19
CA THR A 327 10.42 -14.04 8.60
C THR A 327 8.94 -14.33 8.43
N ALA A 328 8.55 -15.12 7.41
CA ALA A 328 7.17 -15.56 7.24
C ALA A 328 6.74 -16.53 8.35
N ALA A 329 7.60 -17.51 8.70
CA ALA A 329 7.34 -18.40 9.81
C ALA A 329 7.20 -17.62 11.13
N PHE A 330 8.11 -16.68 11.40
CA PHE A 330 8.07 -15.83 12.59
C PHE A 330 6.76 -15.04 12.73
N ILE A 331 6.31 -14.39 11.65
CA ILE A 331 5.03 -13.64 11.66
C ILE A 331 3.83 -14.59 11.75
N ARG A 332 3.84 -15.69 10.99
CA ARG A 332 2.74 -16.68 10.99
C ARG A 332 2.50 -17.23 12.39
N ASP A 333 3.57 -17.65 13.06
CA ASP A 333 3.52 -18.37 14.31
C ASP A 333 3.44 -17.43 15.54
N PHE A 334 3.57 -16.11 15.32
CA PHE A 334 3.45 -15.12 16.39
C PHE A 334 2.01 -15.05 16.91
N PRO A 335 1.78 -15.19 18.24
CA PRO A 335 0.44 -15.14 18.84
C PRO A 335 -0.13 -13.71 18.81
N VAL A 336 -1.41 -13.58 18.46
CA VAL A 336 -2.17 -12.31 18.44
C VAL A 336 -3.46 -12.44 19.20
#